data_048da5c7d4504b87bc1358a2f5fa8c8d
#
_entry.id   048da5c7d4504b87bc1358a2f5fa8c8d
#
_cell.length_a   1.000
_cell.length_b   1.000
_cell.length_c   1.000
_cell.angle_alpha   90.00
_cell.angle_beta   90.00
_cell.angle_gamma   90.00
#
_symmetry.space_group_name_H-M   'P 1'
#
loop_
_entity.id
_entity.type
_entity.pdbx_description
1 polymer ?
#
loop_
_entity_poly.entity_id
_entity_poly.type
_entity_poly.pdbx_seq_one_letter_code
_entity_poly.pdbx_strand_id
1 'polypeptide(L)'
;MLTVDNIHSYYDKSHVLEGVSLTVNPGELVTLLGRNGAGKTTTLRSILGIICPRQGQIHFNGQPLVGQKIFEIARQGLALVPENRGIFRLLTVEENLRIAVRKTSRWQMEDVYGMFPRLKERRKNAGHALSGGE
;
A
#
# COMPACT_ATOMS: atom_id res chain seq x y z
N MET A 1 2.85 -14.56 -3.82
CA MET A 1 1.41 -14.78 -4.13
C MET A 1 0.57 -14.20 -3.00
N LEU A 2 -0.47 -13.44 -3.32
CA LEU A 2 -1.49 -12.96 -2.38
C LEU A 2 -2.80 -13.69 -2.66
N THR A 3 -3.44 -14.21 -1.62
CA THR A 3 -4.76 -14.85 -1.72
C THR A 3 -5.70 -14.18 -0.71
N VAL A 4 -6.83 -13.75 -1.18
CA VAL A 4 -7.95 -13.23 -0.38
C VAL A 4 -9.12 -14.18 -0.60
N ASP A 5 -9.66 -14.75 0.47
CA ASP A 5 -10.72 -15.74 0.40
C ASP A 5 -11.90 -15.32 1.25
N ASN A 6 -13.02 -15.09 0.58
CA ASN A 6 -14.34 -14.84 1.16
C ASN A 6 -14.33 -13.83 2.33
N ILE A 7 -13.62 -12.69 2.18
CA ILE A 7 -13.53 -11.71 3.26
C ILE A 7 -14.80 -10.88 3.41
N HIS A 8 -15.21 -10.70 4.67
CA HIS A 8 -16.30 -9.82 5.08
C HIS A 8 -15.76 -8.73 5.99
N SER A 9 -15.83 -7.48 5.55
CA SER A 9 -15.30 -6.33 6.29
C SER A 9 -16.37 -5.30 6.57
N TYR A 10 -16.24 -4.63 7.72
CA TYR A 10 -17.24 -3.72 8.25
C TYR A 10 -16.61 -2.41 8.68
N TYR A 11 -17.36 -1.32 8.53
CA TYR A 11 -17.17 -0.08 9.27
C TYR A 11 -18.27 0.01 10.31
N ASP A 12 -17.92 -0.15 11.59
CA ASP A 12 -18.87 -0.29 12.69
C ASP A 12 -19.93 -1.38 12.42
N LYS A 13 -21.16 -0.98 12.10
CA LYS A 13 -22.26 -1.88 11.75
C LYS A 13 -22.48 -2.03 10.24
N SER A 14 -21.85 -1.21 9.43
CA SER A 14 -22.02 -1.23 7.97
C SER A 14 -21.18 -2.35 7.35
N HIS A 15 -21.84 -3.33 6.75
CA HIS A 15 -21.21 -4.41 6.00
C HIS A 15 -20.81 -3.89 4.62
N VAL A 16 -19.52 -3.78 4.33
CA VAL A 16 -18.99 -3.15 3.12
C VAL A 16 -18.37 -4.16 2.16
N LEU A 17 -17.74 -5.20 2.67
CA LEU A 17 -17.26 -6.31 1.85
C LEU A 17 -18.07 -7.56 2.20
N GLU A 18 -18.72 -8.13 1.19
CA GLU A 18 -19.65 -9.26 1.32
C GLU A 18 -19.10 -10.47 0.54
N GLY A 19 -18.05 -11.11 1.11
CA GLY A 19 -17.51 -12.33 0.51
C GLY A 19 -16.54 -12.06 -0.66
N VAL A 20 -15.67 -11.06 -0.56
CA VAL A 20 -14.70 -10.74 -1.61
C VAL A 20 -13.59 -11.78 -1.65
N SER A 21 -13.33 -12.32 -2.84
CA SER A 21 -12.22 -13.24 -3.11
C SER A 21 -11.41 -12.78 -4.31
N LEU A 22 -10.09 -12.85 -4.22
CA LEU A 22 -9.15 -12.58 -5.32
C LEU A 22 -7.81 -13.26 -5.07
N THR A 23 -7.07 -13.46 -6.14
CA THR A 23 -5.69 -13.96 -6.08
C THR A 23 -4.80 -13.09 -6.94
N VAL A 24 -3.58 -12.83 -6.46
CA VAL A 24 -2.52 -12.15 -7.22
C VAL A 24 -1.29 -13.04 -7.23
N ASN A 25 -0.90 -13.52 -8.41
CA ASN A 25 0.27 -14.37 -8.58
C ASN A 25 1.55 -13.54 -8.69
N PRO A 26 2.73 -14.13 -8.47
CA PRO A 26 4.00 -13.45 -8.69
C PRO A 26 4.10 -12.88 -10.13
N GLY A 27 4.49 -11.60 -10.23
CA GLY A 27 4.61 -10.91 -11.53
C GLY A 27 3.29 -10.50 -12.17
N GLU A 28 2.16 -10.74 -11.52
CA GLU A 28 0.83 -10.40 -12.03
C GLU A 28 0.42 -8.99 -11.63
N LEU A 29 -0.28 -8.30 -12.55
CA LEU A 29 -0.99 -7.05 -12.30
C LEU A 29 -2.50 -7.32 -12.26
N VAL A 30 -3.11 -7.09 -11.11
CA VAL A 30 -4.57 -7.24 -10.92
C VAL A 30 -5.21 -5.88 -10.72
N THR A 31 -6.29 -5.62 -11.45
CA THR A 31 -7.04 -4.37 -11.35
C THR A 31 -8.40 -4.60 -10.69
N LEU A 32 -8.68 -3.84 -9.64
CA LEU A 32 -10.02 -3.80 -9.01
C LEU A 32 -10.87 -2.72 -9.67
N LEU A 33 -11.88 -3.12 -10.43
CA LEU A 33 -12.82 -2.23 -11.10
C LEU A 33 -14.14 -2.15 -10.33
N GLY A 34 -14.78 -1.00 -10.37
CA GLY A 34 -16.08 -0.79 -9.74
C GLY A 34 -16.39 0.68 -9.48
N ARG A 35 -17.66 0.99 -9.24
CA ARG A 35 -18.14 2.34 -8.91
C ARG A 35 -17.56 2.84 -7.58
N ASN A 36 -17.69 4.14 -7.31
CA ASN A 36 -17.39 4.69 -5.99
C ASN A 36 -18.31 4.03 -4.95
N GLY A 37 -17.72 3.64 -3.82
CA GLY A 37 -18.43 2.88 -2.79
C GLY A 37 -18.47 1.34 -2.99
N ALA A 38 -17.96 0.79 -4.11
CA ALA A 38 -17.96 -0.65 -4.38
C ALA A 38 -16.96 -1.47 -3.51
N GLY A 39 -16.33 -0.89 -2.50
CA GLY A 39 -15.44 -1.63 -1.59
C GLY A 39 -13.97 -1.73 -2.02
N LYS A 40 -13.56 -1.15 -3.15
CA LYS A 40 -12.16 -1.24 -3.65
C LYS A 40 -11.12 -0.86 -2.61
N THR A 41 -11.24 0.36 -2.06
CA THR A 41 -10.33 0.86 -1.02
C THR A 41 -10.44 0.05 0.26
N THR A 42 -11.63 -0.44 0.61
CA THR A 42 -11.85 -1.29 1.78
C THR A 42 -11.13 -2.63 1.60
N THR A 43 -11.16 -3.23 0.41
CA THR A 43 -10.42 -4.46 0.09
C THR A 43 -8.92 -4.26 0.31
N LEU A 44 -8.33 -3.20 -0.27
CA LEU A 44 -6.91 -2.88 -0.07
C LEU A 44 -6.56 -2.64 1.41
N ARG A 45 -7.42 -1.92 2.15
CA ARG A 45 -7.24 -1.69 3.59
C ARG A 45 -7.35 -2.98 4.41
N SER A 46 -8.21 -3.91 4.00
CA SER A 46 -8.33 -5.22 4.65
C SER A 46 -7.09 -6.07 4.44
N ILE A 47 -6.53 -6.08 3.23
CA ILE A 47 -5.27 -6.80 2.91
C ILE A 47 -4.12 -6.28 3.78
N LEU A 48 -4.07 -4.99 4.05
CA LEU A 48 -3.00 -4.36 4.84
C LEU A 48 -3.25 -4.35 6.35
N GLY A 49 -4.33 -4.99 6.82
CA GLY A 49 -4.66 -5.05 8.24
C GLY A 49 -5.12 -3.72 8.86
N ILE A 50 -5.40 -2.69 8.02
CA ILE A 50 -5.97 -1.41 8.49
C ILE A 50 -7.43 -1.62 8.93
N ILE A 51 -8.14 -2.51 8.23
CA ILE A 51 -9.46 -3.00 8.60
C ILE A 51 -9.33 -4.51 8.76
N CYS A 52 -9.68 -5.02 9.94
CA CYS A 52 -9.67 -6.47 10.16
C CYS A 52 -10.97 -7.08 9.64
N PRO A 53 -10.92 -8.01 8.66
CA PRO A 53 -12.10 -8.75 8.25
C PRO A 53 -12.68 -9.54 9.43
N ARG A 54 -13.99 -9.58 9.54
CA ARG A 54 -14.68 -10.40 10.57
C ARG A 54 -14.79 -11.87 10.17
N GLN A 55 -14.76 -12.15 8.85
CA GLN A 55 -14.81 -13.49 8.28
C GLN A 55 -13.92 -13.54 7.05
N GLY A 56 -13.52 -14.75 6.66
CA GLY A 56 -12.64 -15.01 5.55
C GLY A 56 -11.16 -15.01 5.95
N GLN A 57 -10.30 -15.19 4.97
CA GLN A 57 -8.86 -15.33 5.17
C GLN A 57 -8.08 -14.50 4.15
N ILE A 58 -6.90 -14.05 4.55
CA ILE A 58 -5.96 -13.38 3.67
C ILE A 58 -4.58 -13.99 3.92
N HIS A 59 -3.92 -14.44 2.86
CA HIS A 59 -2.58 -15.00 2.94
C HIS A 59 -1.63 -14.28 1.97
N PHE A 60 -0.43 -14.02 2.42
CA PHE A 60 0.65 -13.51 1.58
C PHE A 60 1.85 -14.44 1.70
N ASN A 61 2.30 -14.99 0.57
CA ASN A 61 3.37 -16.00 0.49
C ASN A 61 3.17 -17.16 1.48
N GLY A 62 1.92 -17.62 1.62
CA GLY A 62 1.54 -18.71 2.53
C GLY A 62 1.35 -18.30 4.00
N GLN A 63 1.66 -17.05 4.37
CA GLN A 63 1.51 -16.57 5.75
C GLN A 63 0.15 -15.88 5.93
N PRO A 64 -0.63 -16.19 6.97
CA PRO A 64 -1.90 -15.53 7.25
C PRO A 64 -1.67 -14.08 7.67
N LEU A 65 -2.47 -13.15 7.13
CA LEU A 65 -2.37 -11.71 7.46
C LEU A 65 -3.44 -11.25 8.46
N VAL A 66 -4.59 -11.92 8.50
CA VAL A 66 -5.70 -11.51 9.38
C VAL A 66 -5.26 -11.56 10.83
N GLY A 67 -5.48 -10.46 11.56
CA GLY A 67 -5.09 -10.32 12.96
C GLY A 67 -3.63 -9.89 13.19
N GLN A 68 -2.80 -9.84 12.15
CA GLN A 68 -1.45 -9.27 12.27
C GLN A 68 -1.48 -7.74 12.38
N LYS A 69 -0.48 -7.17 13.03
CA LYS A 69 -0.32 -5.72 13.10
C LYS A 69 0.15 -5.15 11.76
N ILE A 70 -0.30 -3.95 11.42
CA ILE A 70 0.01 -3.28 10.13
C ILE A 70 1.51 -3.25 9.83
N PHE A 71 2.35 -2.97 10.84
CA PHE A 71 3.79 -2.92 10.65
C PHE A 71 4.43 -4.30 10.39
N GLU A 72 3.83 -5.38 10.89
CA GLU A 72 4.27 -6.77 10.62
C GLU A 72 3.96 -7.14 9.17
N ILE A 73 2.75 -6.81 8.69
CA ILE A 73 2.33 -6.97 7.29
C ILE A 73 3.26 -6.16 6.35
N ALA A 74 3.54 -4.90 6.70
CA ALA A 74 4.46 -4.07 5.92
C ALA A 74 5.89 -4.63 5.85
N ARG A 75 6.37 -5.28 6.92
CA ARG A 75 7.69 -5.93 6.94
C ARG A 75 7.78 -7.14 6.01
N GLN A 76 6.66 -7.78 5.68
CA GLN A 76 6.60 -8.87 4.71
C GLN A 76 6.73 -8.39 3.26
N GLY A 77 6.72 -7.06 3.02
CA GLY A 77 6.90 -6.47 1.69
C GLY A 77 5.61 -5.93 1.07
N LEU A 78 4.50 -5.91 1.79
CA LEU A 78 3.27 -5.28 1.34
C LEU A 78 3.32 -3.78 1.59
N ALA A 79 2.97 -2.97 0.58
CA ALA A 79 2.92 -1.52 0.68
C ALA A 79 1.65 -0.97 0.01
N LEU A 80 1.15 0.15 0.52
CA LEU A 80 0.04 0.90 -0.06
C LEU A 80 0.54 2.26 -0.53
N VAL A 81 0.17 2.62 -1.75
CA VAL A 81 0.25 4.00 -2.22
C VAL A 81 -1.16 4.59 -2.14
N PRO A 82 -1.44 5.45 -1.15
CA PRO A 82 -2.77 6.04 -0.99
C PRO A 82 -3.04 7.13 -2.04
N GLU A 83 -4.31 7.48 -2.26
CA GLU A 83 -4.72 8.52 -3.21
C GLU A 83 -4.08 9.89 -2.91
N ASN A 84 -3.91 10.23 -1.63
CA ASN A 84 -3.22 11.44 -1.17
C ASN A 84 -1.69 11.32 -1.18
N ARG A 85 -1.15 10.25 -1.80
CA ARG A 85 0.27 9.91 -1.94
C ARG A 85 1.03 9.66 -0.64
N GLY A 86 0.49 10.03 0.51
CA GLY A 86 1.07 9.75 1.83
C GLY A 86 2.42 10.43 2.11
N ILE A 87 2.79 11.49 1.36
CA ILE A 87 4.03 12.22 1.58
C ILE A 87 3.95 13.11 2.83
N PHE A 88 5.05 13.22 3.54
CA PHE A 88 5.20 14.17 4.65
C PHE A 88 5.47 15.56 4.08
N ARG A 89 4.45 16.41 4.11
CA ARG A 89 4.41 17.69 3.39
C ARG A 89 5.51 18.68 3.83
N LEU A 90 5.90 18.65 5.09
CA LEU A 90 6.90 19.54 5.67
C LEU A 90 8.34 19.03 5.49
N LEU A 91 8.51 17.75 5.25
CA LEU A 91 9.81 17.17 4.97
C LEU A 91 10.21 17.43 3.51
N THR A 92 11.51 17.52 3.27
CA THR A 92 12.07 17.60 1.93
C THR A 92 11.83 16.30 1.14
N VAL A 93 11.97 16.35 -0.17
CA VAL A 93 11.92 15.16 -1.04
C VAL A 93 12.92 14.11 -0.55
N GLU A 94 14.16 14.53 -0.28
CA GLU A 94 15.22 13.64 0.20
C GLU A 94 14.87 12.98 1.53
N GLU A 95 14.32 13.73 2.49
CA GLU A 95 13.90 13.19 3.78
C GLU A 95 12.72 12.21 3.63
N ASN A 96 11.74 12.51 2.77
CA ASN A 96 10.64 11.61 2.46
C ASN A 96 11.17 10.26 1.89
N LEU A 97 12.11 10.30 0.96
CA LEU A 97 12.72 9.10 0.40
C LEU A 97 13.51 8.32 1.45
N ARG A 98 14.28 9.00 2.32
CA ARG A 98 15.05 8.36 3.40
C ARG A 98 14.20 7.55 4.37
N ILE A 99 12.96 7.96 4.65
CA ILE A 99 12.03 7.20 5.50
C ILE A 99 11.76 5.81 4.92
N ALA A 100 11.72 5.68 3.58
CA ALA A 100 11.43 4.42 2.90
C ALA A 100 12.67 3.53 2.71
N VAL A 101 13.88 4.05 2.93
CA VAL A 101 15.13 3.29 2.72
C VAL A 101 15.22 2.14 3.72
N ARG A 102 15.45 0.94 3.20
CA ARG A 102 15.78 -0.25 4.00
C ARG A 102 17.18 -0.73 3.66
N LYS A 103 17.98 -1.09 4.68
CA LYS A 103 19.36 -1.60 4.49
C LYS A 103 19.42 -2.81 3.55
N THR A 104 18.37 -3.62 3.52
CA THR A 104 18.24 -4.82 2.69
C THR A 104 17.62 -4.57 1.32
N SER A 105 17.26 -3.32 1.00
CA SER A 105 16.69 -2.98 -0.30
C SER A 105 17.78 -3.04 -1.39
N ARG A 106 17.44 -3.63 -2.54
CA ARG A 106 18.27 -3.51 -3.75
C ARG A 106 18.23 -2.10 -4.36
N TRP A 107 17.23 -1.31 -4.00
CA TRP A 107 17.04 0.06 -4.47
C TRP A 107 17.68 1.03 -3.48
N GLN A 108 18.63 1.82 -3.97
CA GLN A 108 19.26 2.89 -3.24
C GLN A 108 18.74 4.25 -3.72
N MET A 109 19.00 5.31 -2.99
CA MET A 109 18.53 6.66 -3.35
C MET A 109 19.01 7.10 -4.75
N GLU A 110 20.22 6.72 -5.14
CA GLU A 110 20.77 7.07 -6.46
C GLU A 110 20.01 6.35 -7.60
N ASP A 111 19.54 5.13 -7.38
CA ASP A 111 18.72 4.40 -8.37
C ASP A 111 17.37 5.12 -8.56
N VAL A 112 16.76 5.59 -7.48
CA VAL A 112 15.50 6.37 -7.53
C VAL A 112 15.75 7.70 -8.29
N TYR A 113 16.84 8.40 -8.01
CA TYR A 113 17.18 9.63 -8.70
C TYR A 113 17.54 9.40 -10.18
N GLY A 114 18.10 8.25 -10.51
CA GLY A 114 18.35 7.84 -11.91
C GLY A 114 17.04 7.66 -12.69
N MET A 115 16.04 7.03 -12.07
CA MET A 115 14.71 6.85 -12.68
C MET A 115 13.88 8.13 -12.70
N PHE A 116 14.03 8.99 -11.68
CA PHE A 116 13.27 10.23 -11.53
C PHE A 116 14.20 11.43 -11.33
N PRO A 117 14.87 11.93 -12.41
CA PRO A 117 15.85 13.02 -12.31
C PRO A 117 15.27 14.31 -11.70
N ARG A 118 13.98 14.58 -11.93
CA ARG A 118 13.28 15.75 -11.36
C ARG A 118 13.25 15.72 -9.85
N LEU A 119 13.13 14.53 -9.22
CA LEU A 119 13.21 14.41 -7.76
C LEU A 119 14.61 14.75 -7.24
N LYS A 120 15.68 14.41 -8.00
CA LYS A 120 17.06 14.80 -7.67
C LYS A 120 17.24 16.30 -7.70
N GLU A 121 16.75 16.97 -8.75
CA GLU A 121 16.81 18.45 -8.89
C GLU A 121 16.11 19.12 -7.72
N ARG A 122 14.97 18.58 -7.30
CA ARG A 122 14.12 19.12 -6.24
C ARG A 122 14.33 18.49 -4.86
N ARG A 123 15.42 17.74 -4.65
CA ARG A 123 15.63 16.97 -3.41
C ARG A 123 15.55 17.78 -2.12
N LYS A 124 15.86 19.07 -2.18
CA LYS A 124 15.81 20.01 -1.04
C LYS A 124 14.47 20.73 -0.89
N ASN A 125 13.56 20.59 -1.85
CA ASN A 125 12.24 21.20 -1.77
C ASN A 125 11.36 20.42 -0.81
N ALA A 126 10.48 21.12 -0.08
CA ALA A 126 9.48 20.46 0.77
C ALA A 126 8.45 19.70 -0.08
N GLY A 127 7.92 18.60 0.46
CA GLY A 127 6.97 17.73 -0.25
C GLY A 127 5.72 18.45 -0.76
N HIS A 128 5.25 19.48 -0.05
CA HIS A 128 4.08 20.25 -0.49
C HIS A 128 4.35 21.13 -1.72
N ALA A 129 5.62 21.39 -2.05
CA ALA A 129 6.00 22.22 -3.20
C ALA A 129 6.10 21.41 -4.52
N LEU A 130 5.85 20.10 -4.47
CA LEU A 130 5.84 19.25 -5.65
C LEU A 130 4.50 19.29 -6.36
N SER A 131 4.55 19.20 -7.71
CA SER A 131 3.35 19.07 -8.54
C SER A 131 2.72 17.67 -8.44
N GLY A 132 1.53 17.55 -9.04
CA GLY A 132 0.80 16.28 -9.06
C GLY A 132 1.52 15.12 -9.74
N GLY A 133 2.40 15.37 -10.68
CA GLY A 133 3.16 14.37 -11.42
C GLY A 133 4.56 14.07 -10.83
N GLU A 134 5.02 14.90 -9.90
CA GLU A 134 6.28 14.74 -9.16
C GLU A 134 6.04 13.97 -7.86
#